data_3e0632c1fa36d09786faec9b112df351
#
_entry.id   3e0632c1fa36d09786faec9b112df351
#
_cell.length_a   1.000
_cell.length_b   1.000
_cell.length_c   1.000
_cell.angle_alpha   90.00
_cell.angle_beta   90.00
_cell.angle_gamma   90.00
#
_symmetry.space_group_name_H-M   'P 1'
#
loop_
_entity.id
_entity.type
_entity.pdbx_description
1 polymer ?
#
loop_
_entity_poly.entity_id
_entity_poly.type
_entity_poly.pdbx_seq_one_letter_code
_entity_poly.pdbx_strand_id
1 'polypeptide(L)'
;MSSSSIPSVAPVNFMRDILRTEAAIEPAPVATSEVTKETQIIAIYGKGGIGKSFTLANLSYMMAQQGKKVLLIGCDPKSDTTSLLFGGRACPTIIETSSKKKLAGEAVAIGDVCFKRDGVYAMELGGPEVGRGCGGRGIIHGFELLEKLGFHEWGFDYVLLDFLGDVVCGGFGLPIARDMCQKVIVVASNDLQ
;
A
#
# COMPACT_ATOMS: atom_id res chain seq x y z
N MET A 1 -22.07 29.92 -21.36
CA MET A 1 -21.86 28.48 -21.19
C MET A 1 -20.42 28.18 -21.60
N SER A 2 -19.49 28.18 -20.66
CA SER A 2 -18.08 27.92 -20.96
C SER A 2 -17.82 26.39 -20.79
N SER A 3 -17.51 25.73 -21.89
CA SER A 3 -17.08 24.33 -21.87
C SER A 3 -15.67 24.26 -21.28
N SER A 4 -15.54 23.74 -20.06
CA SER A 4 -14.25 23.37 -19.50
C SER A 4 -13.75 22.14 -20.21
N SER A 5 -12.78 22.30 -21.12
CA SER A 5 -12.05 21.22 -21.74
C SER A 5 -11.24 20.48 -20.66
N ILE A 6 -11.54 19.21 -20.45
CA ILE A 6 -10.72 18.30 -19.66
C ILE A 6 -9.37 18.17 -20.38
N PRO A 7 -8.23 18.45 -19.75
CA PRO A 7 -6.94 18.25 -20.40
C PRO A 7 -6.77 16.76 -20.76
N SER A 8 -6.46 16.48 -22.02
CA SER A 8 -6.16 15.13 -22.48
C SER A 8 -4.88 14.67 -21.83
N VAL A 9 -5.00 13.73 -20.90
CA VAL A 9 -3.83 13.04 -20.33
C VAL A 9 -3.32 12.10 -21.41
N ALA A 10 -2.07 12.27 -21.84
CA ALA A 10 -1.43 11.36 -22.78
C ALA A 10 -1.47 9.93 -22.19
N PRO A 11 -1.71 8.89 -23.04
CA PRO A 11 -1.75 7.52 -22.54
C PRO A 11 -0.39 7.16 -21.94
N VAL A 12 -0.36 6.99 -20.63
CA VAL A 12 0.82 6.58 -19.90
C VAL A 12 1.06 5.10 -20.23
N ASN A 13 2.19 4.80 -20.83
CA ASN A 13 2.57 3.45 -21.19
C ASN A 13 3.15 2.72 -19.99
N PHE A 14 2.33 2.61 -18.91
CA PHE A 14 2.66 2.08 -17.61
C PHE A 14 3.41 0.73 -17.68
N MET A 15 2.95 -0.20 -18.54
CA MET A 15 3.62 -1.49 -18.71
C MET A 15 5.01 -1.38 -19.33
N ARG A 16 5.23 -0.38 -20.21
CA ARG A 16 6.52 -0.18 -20.86
C ARG A 16 7.56 0.40 -19.92
N ASP A 17 7.13 1.22 -18.98
CA ASP A 17 8.01 1.90 -18.03
C ASP A 17 8.33 1.00 -16.82
N ILE A 18 7.42 0.11 -16.41
CA ILE A 18 7.70 -0.91 -15.37
C ILE A 18 8.72 -1.95 -15.85
N LEU A 19 8.66 -2.36 -17.11
CA LEU A 19 9.58 -3.35 -17.68
C LEU A 19 10.97 -2.78 -17.97
N ARG A 20 11.15 -1.47 -17.92
CA ARG A 20 12.44 -0.82 -18.03
C ARG A 20 13.14 -0.80 -16.69
N THR A 21 14.14 -1.67 -16.58
CA THR A 21 15.23 -1.67 -15.61
C THR A 21 14.96 -2.38 -14.27
N GLU A 22 15.97 -3.11 -13.84
CA GLU A 22 16.28 -3.47 -12.47
C GLU A 22 16.37 -2.20 -11.59
N ALA A 23 15.20 -1.61 -11.32
CA ALA A 23 15.14 -0.45 -10.47
C ALA A 23 15.45 -0.87 -9.04
N ALA A 24 16.46 -0.27 -8.46
CA ALA A 24 16.75 -0.39 -7.05
C ALA A 24 15.51 0.05 -6.24
N ILE A 25 15.18 -0.72 -5.21
CA ILE A 25 14.17 -0.32 -4.23
C ILE A 25 14.87 0.71 -3.34
N GLU A 26 14.55 1.99 -3.51
CA GLU A 26 15.18 3.06 -2.75
C GLU A 26 14.36 3.39 -1.50
N PRO A 27 15.01 3.48 -0.31
CA PRO A 27 14.38 3.98 0.90
C PRO A 27 13.82 5.40 0.65
N ALA A 28 12.60 5.66 1.08
CA ALA A 28 11.98 6.96 0.94
C ALA A 28 12.01 7.72 2.27
N PRO A 29 12.74 8.84 2.37
CA PRO A 29 12.55 9.75 3.49
C PRO A 29 11.16 10.37 3.37
N VAL A 30 10.31 10.09 4.32
CA VAL A 30 9.02 10.80 4.44
C VAL A 30 9.26 12.00 5.34
N ALA A 31 9.27 13.19 4.74
CA ALA A 31 9.31 14.43 5.52
C ALA A 31 7.97 14.57 6.25
N THR A 32 8.02 14.73 7.56
CA THR A 32 6.88 15.19 8.34
C THR A 32 6.59 16.63 7.94
N SER A 33 5.49 16.86 7.24
CA SER A 33 4.99 18.19 6.94
C SER A 33 3.94 18.58 7.98
N GLU A 34 3.80 19.86 8.27
CA GLU A 34 2.63 20.34 9.02
C GLU A 34 1.36 19.85 8.32
N VAL A 35 0.63 18.96 8.98
CA VAL A 35 -0.55 18.31 8.41
C VAL A 35 -1.70 19.31 8.40
N THR A 36 -1.85 20.05 7.31
CA THR A 36 -2.97 20.97 7.11
C THR A 36 -4.13 20.33 6.35
N LYS A 37 -3.97 19.06 5.88
CA LYS A 37 -4.95 18.37 5.06
C LYS A 37 -5.18 16.96 5.58
N GLU A 38 -6.46 16.59 5.69
CA GLU A 38 -6.87 15.25 6.08
C GLU A 38 -6.48 14.21 5.04
N THR A 39 -5.72 13.18 5.44
CA THR A 39 -5.34 12.07 4.58
C THR A 39 -6.56 11.20 4.27
N GLN A 40 -6.82 10.94 3.00
CA GLN A 40 -7.90 10.02 2.59
C GLN A 40 -7.38 8.59 2.57
N ILE A 41 -7.86 7.77 3.49
CA ILE A 41 -7.52 6.33 3.57
C ILE A 41 -8.63 5.52 2.90
N ILE A 42 -8.27 4.72 1.90
CA ILE A 42 -9.18 3.94 1.08
C ILE A 42 -8.79 2.46 1.18
N ALA A 43 -9.67 1.64 1.74
CA ALA A 43 -9.49 0.20 1.80
C ALA A 43 -10.13 -0.48 0.59
N ILE A 44 -9.40 -1.41 -0.05
CA ILE A 44 -9.87 -2.12 -1.24
C ILE A 44 -9.89 -3.62 -0.96
N TYR A 45 -11.06 -4.21 -1.18
CA TYR A 45 -11.34 -5.63 -0.98
C TYR A 45 -11.75 -6.31 -2.27
N GLY A 46 -11.61 -7.60 -2.34
CA GLY A 46 -12.09 -8.42 -3.46
C GLY A 46 -11.37 -9.75 -3.52
N LYS A 47 -11.98 -10.73 -4.19
CA LYS A 47 -11.44 -12.09 -4.34
C LYS A 47 -10.00 -12.08 -4.86
N GLY A 48 -9.21 -13.06 -4.44
CA GLY A 48 -7.86 -13.27 -4.98
C GLY A 48 -7.90 -13.46 -6.51
N GLY A 49 -6.91 -12.88 -7.21
CA GLY A 49 -6.76 -13.05 -8.66
C GLY A 49 -7.64 -12.18 -9.57
N ILE A 50 -8.57 -11.37 -9.03
CA ILE A 50 -9.44 -10.49 -9.85
C ILE A 50 -8.78 -9.19 -10.32
N GLY A 51 -7.50 -8.99 -10.00
CA GLY A 51 -6.75 -7.82 -10.46
C GLY A 51 -6.73 -6.62 -9.50
N LYS A 52 -7.06 -6.79 -8.21
CA LYS A 52 -7.02 -5.70 -7.21
C LYS A 52 -5.67 -4.99 -7.19
N SER A 53 -4.60 -5.73 -6.89
CA SER A 53 -3.25 -5.17 -6.74
C SER A 53 -2.78 -4.50 -8.04
N PHE A 54 -3.12 -5.08 -9.21
CA PHE A 54 -2.86 -4.46 -10.50
C PHE A 54 -3.60 -3.11 -10.65
N THR A 55 -4.87 -3.07 -10.30
CA THR A 55 -5.68 -1.84 -10.34
C THR A 55 -5.13 -0.79 -9.40
N LEU A 56 -4.71 -1.19 -8.18
CA LEU A 56 -4.18 -0.29 -7.18
C LEU A 56 -2.81 0.29 -7.55
N ALA A 57 -1.92 -0.54 -8.08
CA ALA A 57 -0.62 -0.09 -8.57
C ALA A 57 -0.78 0.97 -9.68
N ASN A 58 -1.70 0.73 -10.64
CA ASN A 58 -2.01 1.70 -11.70
C ASN A 58 -2.65 2.98 -11.15
N LEU A 59 -3.61 2.84 -10.24
CA LEU A 59 -4.29 3.98 -9.63
C LEU A 59 -3.31 4.85 -8.84
N SER A 60 -2.48 4.25 -7.99
CA SER A 60 -1.48 4.96 -7.21
C SER A 60 -0.48 5.71 -8.10
N TYR A 61 -0.02 5.07 -9.19
CA TYR A 61 0.84 5.70 -10.17
C TYR A 61 0.16 6.89 -10.84
N MET A 62 -1.06 6.73 -11.35
CA MET A 62 -1.80 7.83 -11.99
C MET A 62 -2.03 9.00 -11.03
N MET A 63 -2.36 8.73 -9.77
CA MET A 63 -2.52 9.77 -8.76
C MET A 63 -1.21 10.50 -8.48
N ALA A 64 -0.09 9.78 -8.39
CA ALA A 64 1.23 10.37 -8.21
C ALA A 64 1.62 11.27 -9.40
N GLN A 65 1.32 10.85 -10.64
CA GLN A 65 1.54 11.68 -11.85
C GLN A 65 0.70 12.96 -11.86
N GLN A 66 -0.42 12.98 -11.14
CA GLN A 66 -1.24 14.17 -10.91
C GLN A 66 -0.74 15.04 -9.74
N GLY A 67 0.44 14.76 -9.20
CA GLY A 67 1.04 15.51 -8.11
C GLY A 67 0.49 15.19 -6.72
N LYS A 68 -0.23 14.06 -6.56
CA LYS A 68 -0.70 13.61 -5.26
C LYS A 68 0.39 12.83 -4.53
N LYS A 69 0.53 13.04 -3.22
CA LYS A 69 1.39 12.24 -2.36
C LYS A 69 0.62 10.98 -1.95
N VAL A 70 0.95 9.85 -2.57
CA VAL A 70 0.19 8.59 -2.43
C VAL A 70 1.05 7.52 -1.79
N LEU A 71 0.47 6.79 -0.83
CA LEU A 71 1.04 5.60 -0.22
C LEU A 71 0.18 4.38 -0.57
N LEU A 72 0.80 3.37 -1.16
CA LEU A 72 0.20 2.05 -1.38
C LEU A 72 0.71 1.09 -0.32
N ILE A 73 -0.19 0.46 0.42
CA ILE A 73 0.13 -0.53 1.46
C ILE A 73 -0.45 -1.89 1.08
N GLY A 74 0.41 -2.88 0.90
CA GLY A 74 0.02 -4.28 0.75
C GLY A 74 -0.34 -4.87 2.11
N CYS A 75 -1.60 -5.29 2.25
CA CYS A 75 -2.15 -5.90 3.46
C CYS A 75 -2.48 -7.39 3.23
N ASP A 76 -1.95 -7.99 2.16
CA ASP A 76 -2.04 -9.41 1.87
C ASP A 76 -0.85 -10.14 2.52
N PRO A 77 -1.06 -11.26 3.21
CA PRO A 77 0.03 -12.11 3.73
C PRO A 77 1.04 -12.56 2.67
N LYS A 78 0.66 -12.59 1.39
CA LYS A 78 1.59 -12.88 0.28
C LYS A 78 2.62 -11.79 0.06
N SER A 79 2.32 -10.56 0.51
CA SER A 79 3.22 -9.40 0.46
C SER A 79 3.79 -9.14 -0.95
N ASP A 80 2.92 -9.17 -1.96
CA ASP A 80 3.27 -9.01 -3.36
C ASP A 80 2.61 -7.82 -4.07
N THR A 81 1.81 -7.05 -3.35
CA THR A 81 1.08 -5.88 -3.87
C THR A 81 2.01 -4.87 -4.53
N THR A 82 3.17 -4.62 -3.92
CA THR A 82 4.15 -3.62 -4.40
C THR A 82 5.00 -4.13 -5.56
N SER A 83 4.98 -5.43 -5.86
CA SER A 83 5.83 -6.04 -6.89
C SER A 83 5.66 -5.41 -8.28
N LEU A 84 4.44 -5.01 -8.62
CA LEU A 84 4.15 -4.34 -9.90
C LEU A 84 4.84 -2.98 -10.03
N LEU A 85 5.01 -2.26 -8.94
CA LEU A 85 5.71 -0.98 -8.91
C LEU A 85 7.24 -1.16 -9.02
N PHE A 86 7.78 -2.26 -8.50
CA PHE A 86 9.22 -2.48 -8.38
C PHE A 86 9.76 -3.58 -9.32
N GLY A 87 9.18 -3.71 -10.51
CA GLY A 87 9.71 -4.59 -11.57
C GLY A 87 9.66 -6.08 -11.21
N GLY A 88 8.61 -6.52 -10.54
CA GLY A 88 8.40 -7.92 -10.15
C GLY A 88 8.97 -8.31 -8.79
N ARG A 89 9.59 -7.37 -8.05
CA ARG A 89 10.10 -7.59 -6.68
C ARG A 89 9.25 -6.83 -5.67
N ALA A 90 8.72 -7.52 -4.68
CA ALA A 90 8.00 -6.88 -3.58
C ALA A 90 8.97 -6.15 -2.61
N CYS A 91 8.48 -5.11 -1.96
CA CYS A 91 9.21 -4.45 -0.90
C CYS A 91 9.43 -5.38 0.30
N PRO A 92 10.52 -5.19 1.06
CA PRO A 92 10.66 -5.83 2.37
C PRO A 92 9.46 -5.51 3.26
N THR A 93 8.96 -6.52 3.97
CA THR A 93 7.78 -6.33 4.83
C THR A 93 8.13 -5.64 6.14
N ILE A 94 7.17 -4.91 6.71
CA ILE A 94 7.33 -4.27 8.02
C ILE A 94 7.60 -5.31 9.09
N ILE A 95 6.88 -6.44 9.07
CA ILE A 95 7.00 -7.50 10.08
C ILE A 95 8.38 -8.15 10.04
N GLU A 96 8.86 -8.53 8.85
CA GLU A 96 10.21 -9.12 8.70
C GLU A 96 11.31 -8.13 9.10
N THR A 97 11.20 -6.88 8.64
CA THR A 97 12.17 -5.83 8.95
C THR A 97 12.22 -5.55 10.44
N SER A 98 11.05 -5.44 11.09
CA SER A 98 10.95 -5.25 12.53
C SER A 98 11.56 -6.41 13.30
N SER A 99 11.30 -7.64 12.87
CA SER A 99 11.86 -8.84 13.51
C SER A 99 13.38 -8.89 13.40
N LYS A 100 13.93 -8.61 12.21
CA LYS A 100 15.39 -8.58 11.99
C LYS A 100 16.06 -7.50 12.83
N LYS A 101 15.52 -6.28 12.84
CA LYS A 101 16.08 -5.18 13.62
C LYS A 101 15.99 -5.40 15.12
N LYS A 102 14.89 -5.95 15.61
CA LYS A 102 14.75 -6.33 17.01
C LYS A 102 15.81 -7.33 17.46
N LEU A 103 16.12 -8.34 16.62
CA LEU A 103 17.19 -9.30 16.89
C LEU A 103 18.58 -8.64 16.91
N ALA A 104 18.78 -7.57 16.13
CA ALA A 104 20.00 -6.77 16.12
C ALA A 104 20.07 -5.73 17.24
N GLY A 105 19.02 -5.56 18.05
CA GLY A 105 18.93 -4.51 19.06
C GLY A 105 18.69 -3.11 18.49
N GLU A 106 18.20 -3.03 17.25
CA GLU A 106 17.97 -1.78 16.52
C GLU A 106 16.48 -1.41 16.52
N ALA A 107 16.18 -0.11 16.48
CA ALA A 107 14.84 0.40 16.24
C ALA A 107 14.53 0.42 14.73
N VAL A 108 13.27 0.20 14.38
CA VAL A 108 12.78 0.35 13.00
C VAL A 108 12.60 1.84 12.71
N ALA A 109 13.18 2.30 11.61
CA ALA A 109 12.92 3.63 11.07
C ALA A 109 11.99 3.53 9.85
N ILE A 110 11.32 4.65 9.51
CA ILE A 110 10.42 4.71 8.37
C ILE A 110 11.11 4.33 7.05
N GLY A 111 12.36 4.77 6.86
CA GLY A 111 13.14 4.44 5.68
C GLY A 111 13.50 2.97 5.51
N ASP A 112 13.31 2.15 6.55
CA ASP A 112 13.54 0.70 6.47
C ASP A 112 12.35 -0.04 5.86
N VAL A 113 11.17 0.59 5.84
CA VAL A 113 9.89 -0.07 5.52
C VAL A 113 9.07 0.67 4.47
N CYS A 114 9.39 1.93 4.20
CA CYS A 114 8.74 2.73 3.17
C CYS A 114 9.69 2.96 1.98
N PHE A 115 9.24 2.64 0.79
CA PHE A 115 10.02 2.71 -0.44
C PHE A 115 9.31 3.61 -1.44
N LYS A 116 10.05 4.18 -2.39
CA LYS A 116 9.48 5.09 -3.39
C LYS A 116 9.91 4.71 -4.80
N ARG A 117 8.97 4.74 -5.73
CA ARG A 117 9.24 4.67 -7.17
C ARG A 117 8.21 5.48 -7.95
N ASP A 118 8.66 6.22 -8.95
CA ASP A 118 7.81 7.00 -9.87
C ASP A 118 6.79 7.91 -9.17
N GLY A 119 7.16 8.45 -8.01
CA GLY A 119 6.30 9.30 -7.19
C GLY A 119 5.39 8.55 -6.20
N VAL A 120 5.25 7.24 -6.32
CA VAL A 120 4.45 6.41 -5.41
C VAL A 120 5.30 5.94 -4.23
N TYR A 121 4.80 6.16 -3.02
CA TYR A 121 5.33 5.52 -1.81
C TYR A 121 4.65 4.16 -1.64
N ALA A 122 5.39 3.15 -1.22
CA ALA A 122 4.89 1.79 -1.11
C ALA A 122 5.46 1.05 0.09
N MET A 123 4.65 0.19 0.69
CA MET A 123 4.98 -0.64 1.84
C MET A 123 4.28 -1.99 1.75
N GLU A 124 4.85 -3.01 2.37
CA GLU A 124 4.18 -4.29 2.63
C GLU A 124 4.09 -4.53 4.13
N LEU A 125 2.90 -4.82 4.65
CA LEU A 125 2.75 -5.16 6.07
C LEU A 125 3.42 -6.48 6.40
N GLY A 126 3.26 -7.45 5.53
CA GLY A 126 3.68 -8.82 5.77
C GLY A 126 2.61 -9.65 6.47
N GLY A 127 2.89 -10.94 6.58
CA GLY A 127 2.06 -11.90 7.29
C GLY A 127 2.88 -12.66 8.33
N PRO A 128 2.23 -13.47 9.17
CA PRO A 128 2.93 -14.39 10.04
C PRO A 128 3.71 -15.39 9.18
N GLU A 129 4.83 -15.89 9.71
CA GLU A 129 5.55 -17.00 9.08
C GLU A 129 4.60 -18.15 8.77
N VAL A 130 4.81 -18.81 7.64
CA VAL A 130 4.00 -19.96 7.21
C VAL A 130 3.92 -20.98 8.35
N GLY A 131 2.68 -21.30 8.77
CA GLY A 131 2.42 -22.23 9.88
C GLY A 131 2.41 -21.61 11.28
N ARG A 132 2.64 -20.30 11.44
CA ARG A 132 2.70 -19.62 12.74
C ARG A 132 1.57 -18.61 12.97
N GLY A 133 0.34 -18.99 12.72
CA GLY A 133 -0.81 -18.19 13.17
C GLY A 133 -1.74 -17.69 12.06
N CYS A 134 -2.74 -16.90 12.45
CA CYS A 134 -3.74 -16.34 11.56
C CYS A 134 -3.19 -15.08 10.86
N GLY A 135 -3.36 -14.98 9.53
CA GLY A 135 -2.94 -13.80 8.74
C GLY A 135 -3.46 -12.48 9.28
N GLY A 136 -4.66 -12.48 9.86
CA GLY A 136 -5.25 -11.30 10.48
C GLY A 136 -4.47 -10.75 11.69
N ARG A 137 -3.77 -11.59 12.45
CA ARG A 137 -2.90 -11.12 13.54
C ARG A 137 -1.66 -10.41 13.02
N GLY A 138 -1.10 -10.88 11.91
CA GLY A 138 0.02 -10.20 11.24
C GLY A 138 -0.36 -8.80 10.80
N ILE A 139 -1.53 -8.63 10.22
CA ILE A 139 -2.04 -7.32 9.78
C ILE A 139 -2.22 -6.38 10.97
N ILE A 140 -2.83 -6.85 12.06
CA ILE A 140 -2.99 -6.04 13.29
C ILE A 140 -1.61 -5.56 13.78
N HIS A 141 -0.65 -6.47 13.87
CA HIS A 141 0.70 -6.13 14.32
C HIS A 141 1.40 -5.15 13.37
N GLY A 142 1.22 -5.31 12.05
CA GLY A 142 1.74 -4.38 11.04
C GLY A 142 1.19 -2.97 11.23
N PHE A 143 -0.11 -2.83 11.47
CA PHE A 143 -0.72 -1.52 11.76
C PHE A 143 -0.24 -0.91 13.08
N GLU A 144 -0.09 -1.70 14.14
CA GLU A 144 0.49 -1.23 15.41
C GLU A 144 1.92 -0.70 15.23
N LEU A 145 2.71 -1.31 14.35
CA LEU A 145 4.05 -0.81 14.01
C LEU A 145 3.97 0.49 13.21
N LEU A 146 3.04 0.62 12.26
CA LEU A 146 2.81 1.87 11.51
C LEU A 146 2.40 3.02 12.43
N GLU A 147 1.52 2.77 13.39
CA GLU A 147 1.12 3.76 14.40
C GLU A 147 2.32 4.22 15.23
N LYS A 148 3.17 3.29 15.67
CA LYS A 148 4.41 3.61 16.39
C LYS A 148 5.40 4.43 15.57
N LEU A 149 5.40 4.28 14.24
CA LEU A 149 6.23 5.04 13.31
C LEU A 149 5.64 6.42 12.98
N GLY A 150 4.50 6.80 13.57
CA GLY A 150 3.87 8.10 13.32
C GLY A 150 3.15 8.19 11.96
N PHE A 151 2.60 7.09 11.47
CA PHE A 151 1.93 6.98 10.18
C PHE A 151 0.98 8.14 9.85
N HIS A 152 0.22 8.64 10.84
CA HIS A 152 -0.74 9.73 10.66
C HIS A 152 -0.09 11.09 10.41
N GLU A 153 1.20 11.24 10.71
CA GLU A 153 1.96 12.49 10.59
C GLU A 153 2.70 12.60 9.24
N TRP A 154 2.60 11.59 8.37
CA TRP A 154 3.40 11.54 7.13
C TRP A 154 2.86 12.43 6.01
N GLY A 155 1.68 13.01 6.20
CA GLY A 155 1.10 14.00 5.29
C GLY A 155 0.83 13.49 3.88
N PHE A 156 0.32 12.27 3.74
CA PHE A 156 -0.15 11.75 2.47
C PHE A 156 -1.49 12.36 2.08
N ASP A 157 -1.72 12.60 0.78
CA ASP A 157 -3.05 12.93 0.27
C ASP A 157 -3.95 11.70 0.30
N TYR A 158 -3.39 10.54 -0.10
CA TYR A 158 -4.11 9.27 -0.19
C TYR A 158 -3.27 8.12 0.36
N VAL A 159 -3.94 7.23 1.07
CA VAL A 159 -3.40 5.92 1.47
C VAL A 159 -4.33 4.85 0.91
N LEU A 160 -3.79 3.97 0.09
CA LEU A 160 -4.50 2.86 -0.53
C LEU A 160 -4.11 1.57 0.17
N LEU A 161 -5.09 0.87 0.76
CA LEU A 161 -4.88 -0.37 1.50
C LEU A 161 -5.39 -1.54 0.65
N ASP A 162 -4.49 -2.44 0.23
CA ASP A 162 -4.84 -3.63 -0.57
C ASP A 162 -5.12 -4.83 0.32
N PHE A 163 -6.38 -5.15 0.52
CA PHE A 163 -6.82 -6.28 1.34
C PHE A 163 -7.25 -7.49 0.52
N LEU A 164 -7.09 -8.67 1.11
CA LEU A 164 -7.73 -9.89 0.60
C LEU A 164 -9.25 -9.80 0.69
N GLY A 165 -9.93 -10.46 -0.25
CA GLY A 165 -11.40 -10.54 -0.25
C GLY A 165 -11.99 -11.47 0.79
N ASP A 166 -11.22 -12.43 1.27
CA ASP A 166 -11.65 -13.38 2.27
C ASP A 166 -11.55 -12.77 3.67
N VAL A 167 -12.64 -12.17 4.14
CA VAL A 167 -12.76 -11.56 5.48
C VAL A 167 -12.92 -12.63 6.58
N VAL A 168 -12.33 -13.81 6.39
CA VAL A 168 -12.46 -14.94 7.32
C VAL A 168 -11.78 -14.67 8.67
N CYS A 169 -10.79 -13.79 8.70
CA CYS A 169 -10.10 -13.40 9.94
C CYS A 169 -10.44 -11.96 10.29
N GLY A 170 -10.88 -11.70 11.52
CA GLY A 170 -11.25 -10.36 12.01
C GLY A 170 -10.21 -9.26 11.81
N GLY A 171 -8.92 -9.61 11.59
CA GLY A 171 -7.86 -8.66 11.25
C GLY A 171 -8.05 -7.95 9.92
N PHE A 172 -8.71 -8.58 8.95
CA PHE A 172 -8.98 -7.95 7.66
C PHE A 172 -10.13 -6.93 7.71
N GLY A 173 -11.02 -7.04 8.69
CA GLY A 173 -12.07 -6.05 8.95
C GLY A 173 -11.61 -4.88 9.84
N LEU A 174 -10.37 -4.92 10.34
CA LEU A 174 -9.85 -3.95 11.29
C LEU A 174 -9.95 -2.48 10.82
N PRO A 175 -9.60 -2.12 9.57
CA PRO A 175 -9.68 -0.74 9.13
C PRO A 175 -11.11 -0.19 9.15
N ILE A 176 -12.10 -1.05 8.91
CA ILE A 176 -13.52 -0.68 8.95
C ILE A 176 -13.97 -0.59 10.41
N ALA A 177 -13.63 -1.60 11.23
CA ALA A 177 -14.06 -1.69 12.62
C ALA A 177 -13.47 -0.61 13.54
N ARG A 178 -12.33 -0.02 13.16
CA ARG A 178 -11.64 1.05 13.88
C ARG A 178 -11.76 2.42 13.22
N ASP A 179 -12.66 2.57 12.26
CA ASP A 179 -12.83 3.82 11.48
C ASP A 179 -11.52 4.36 10.88
N MET A 180 -10.59 3.43 10.53
CA MET A 180 -9.28 3.79 10.00
C MET A 180 -9.34 4.19 8.52
N CYS A 181 -10.44 3.93 7.83
CA CYS A 181 -10.61 4.29 6.41
C CYS A 181 -11.91 5.03 6.19
N GLN A 182 -11.86 6.09 5.37
CA GLN A 182 -13.02 6.89 5.00
C GLN A 182 -13.83 6.28 3.86
N LYS A 183 -13.21 5.39 3.07
CA LYS A 183 -13.85 4.73 1.92
C LYS A 183 -13.45 3.27 1.83
N VAL A 184 -14.42 2.46 1.40
CA VAL A 184 -14.21 1.06 1.07
C VAL A 184 -14.62 0.83 -0.38
N ILE A 185 -13.74 0.21 -1.16
CA ILE A 185 -14.00 -0.20 -2.53
C ILE A 185 -14.01 -1.74 -2.56
N VAL A 186 -15.06 -2.31 -3.11
CA VAL A 186 -15.13 -3.76 -3.33
C VAL A 186 -15.02 -4.03 -4.81
N VAL A 187 -13.99 -4.78 -5.21
CA VAL A 187 -13.81 -5.25 -6.58
C VAL A 187 -14.47 -6.63 -6.70
N ALA A 188 -15.43 -6.75 -7.58
CA ALA A 188 -16.17 -7.99 -7.83
C ALA A 188 -16.02 -8.39 -9.31
N SER A 189 -16.00 -9.71 -9.57
CA SER A 189 -16.15 -10.27 -10.89
C SER A 189 -17.59 -10.71 -11.11
N ASN A 190 -17.99 -10.83 -12.38
CA ASN A 190 -19.31 -11.35 -12.74
C ASN A 190 -19.35 -12.89 -12.78
N ASP A 191 -18.29 -13.55 -12.33
CA ASP A 191 -18.23 -15.01 -12.26
C ASP A 191 -19.01 -15.53 -11.05
N LEU A 192 -20.03 -16.31 -11.32
CA LEU A 192 -20.78 -17.09 -10.34
C LEU A 192 -19.91 -18.30 -9.92
N GLN A 193 -18.97 -18.11 -9.01
CA GLN A 193 -18.26 -19.20 -8.33
C GLN A 193 -18.46 -19.11 -6.84
#